data_8e195edae13304043977142bbe1f89d1
#
_entry.id   8e195edae13304043977142bbe1f89d1
#
_cell.length_a   1.000
_cell.length_b   1.000
_cell.length_c   1.000
_cell.angle_alpha   90.00
_cell.angle_beta   90.00
_cell.angle_gamma   90.00
#
_symmetry.space_group_name_H-M   'P 1'
#
loop_
_entity.id
_entity.type
_entity.pdbx_description
1 polymer ?
#
loop_
_entity_poly.entity_id
_entity_poly.type
_entity_poly.pdbx_seq_one_letter_code
_entity_poly.pdbx_strand_id
1 'polypeptide(L)'
;PFQGGPIDTELINADSSCRYFVPSDDSLGLNWVKDDFDDSGWEVGKNGLGYETPNGPLVPYVLTNTFELMRSPGRASSIYIRYEFDFENIDNVNSLILRAVIDDGFAAFLNGERVATFQAPDELSYDSRASGSRLDSLVIRESSWPSFDLASRKDLLKRGKNVLAIQAMNT
;
A
#
# COMPACT_ATOMS: atom_id res chain seq x y z
N PRO A 1 -22.09 -31.68 -13.65
CA PRO A 1 -21.93 -30.48 -12.86
C PRO A 1 -20.54 -29.92 -13.13
N PHE A 2 -20.48 -28.72 -13.73
CA PHE A 2 -19.22 -27.98 -13.87
C PHE A 2 -18.77 -27.58 -12.46
N GLN A 3 -17.72 -28.16 -11.94
CA GLN A 3 -16.98 -27.61 -10.85
C GLN A 3 -16.20 -26.44 -11.44
N GLY A 4 -16.64 -25.20 -11.19
CA GLY A 4 -15.87 -24.02 -11.47
C GLY A 4 -14.54 -24.12 -10.72
N GLY A 5 -13.41 -23.97 -11.43
CA GLY A 5 -12.10 -23.86 -10.81
C GLY A 5 -12.04 -22.64 -9.87
N PRO A 6 -10.95 -22.50 -9.10
CA PRO A 6 -10.76 -21.33 -8.24
C PRO A 6 -10.88 -20.06 -9.08
N ILE A 7 -11.67 -19.10 -8.60
CA ILE A 7 -11.82 -17.79 -9.23
C ILE A 7 -10.85 -16.87 -8.50
N ASP A 8 -9.90 -16.32 -9.22
CA ASP A 8 -9.05 -15.24 -8.70
C ASP A 8 -9.87 -13.95 -8.69
N THR A 9 -9.97 -13.33 -7.53
CA THR A 9 -10.66 -12.05 -7.33
C THR A 9 -9.63 -10.99 -6.92
N GLU A 10 -9.51 -9.96 -7.74
CA GLU A 10 -8.70 -8.79 -7.40
C GLU A 10 -9.50 -7.87 -6.48
N LEU A 11 -9.04 -7.71 -5.23
CA LEU A 11 -9.69 -6.85 -4.22
C LEU A 11 -9.25 -5.38 -4.38
N ILE A 12 -8.00 -5.17 -4.75
CA ILE A 12 -7.41 -3.86 -5.03
C ILE A 12 -6.64 -3.99 -6.35
N ASN A 13 -7.01 -3.20 -7.33
CA ASN A 13 -6.45 -3.19 -8.68
C ASN A 13 -5.86 -1.81 -9.05
N ALA A 14 -5.37 -1.66 -10.27
CA ALA A 14 -4.75 -0.43 -10.75
C ALA A 14 -5.70 0.80 -10.72
N ASP A 15 -7.01 0.59 -10.84
CA ASP A 15 -8.01 1.67 -10.85
C ASP A 15 -8.58 1.97 -9.45
N SER A 16 -8.19 1.19 -8.43
CA SER A 16 -8.70 1.37 -7.08
C SER A 16 -8.38 2.76 -6.53
N SER A 17 -9.38 3.39 -5.94
CA SER A 17 -9.22 4.64 -5.21
C SER A 17 -8.55 4.37 -3.86
N CYS A 18 -7.78 5.34 -3.39
CA CYS A 18 -7.19 5.31 -2.06
C CYS A 18 -7.34 6.68 -1.38
N ARG A 19 -7.18 6.69 -0.08
CA ARG A 19 -6.89 7.91 0.66
C ARG A 19 -5.42 7.92 1.04
N TYR A 20 -4.80 9.10 1.02
CA TYR A 20 -3.40 9.22 1.36
C TYR A 20 -3.11 10.48 2.19
N PHE A 21 -2.03 10.40 2.95
CA PHE A 21 -1.58 11.47 3.84
C PHE A 21 -0.05 11.48 3.91
N VAL A 22 0.55 12.66 3.78
CA VAL A 22 1.98 12.87 3.99
C VAL A 22 2.18 13.34 5.42
N PRO A 23 2.70 12.49 6.32
CA PRO A 23 2.84 12.84 7.73
C PRO A 23 3.97 13.85 7.96
N SER A 24 3.81 14.70 8.97
CA SER A 24 4.82 15.67 9.41
C SER A 24 5.37 15.39 10.82
N ASP A 25 4.74 14.46 11.53
CA ASP A 25 5.10 14.05 12.88
C ASP A 25 4.50 12.68 13.23
N ASP A 26 4.81 12.16 14.43
CA ASP A 26 4.30 10.88 14.93
C ASP A 26 2.94 10.95 15.63
N SER A 27 2.20 12.06 15.51
CA SER A 27 0.92 12.25 16.24
C SER A 27 -0.13 11.18 15.96
N LEU A 28 -0.11 10.56 14.77
CA LEU A 28 -1.00 9.47 14.42
C LEU A 28 -0.53 8.11 14.98
N GLY A 29 0.78 7.95 15.25
CA GLY A 29 1.36 6.66 15.57
C GLY A 29 0.94 5.60 14.56
N LEU A 30 0.45 4.45 15.05
CA LEU A 30 -0.15 3.39 14.22
C LEU A 30 -1.70 3.38 14.28
N ASN A 31 -2.37 4.44 14.73
CA ASN A 31 -3.83 4.46 14.75
C ASN A 31 -4.43 4.46 13.34
N TRP A 32 -3.73 5.07 12.39
CA TRP A 32 -4.17 5.19 11.00
C TRP A 32 -4.23 3.86 10.25
N VAL A 33 -3.61 2.77 10.74
CA VAL A 33 -3.67 1.45 10.08
C VAL A 33 -4.95 0.67 10.41
N LYS A 34 -5.73 1.12 11.39
CA LYS A 34 -6.95 0.45 11.85
C LYS A 34 -8.11 0.68 10.87
N ASP A 35 -9.01 -0.29 10.77
CA ASP A 35 -10.15 -0.23 9.87
C ASP A 35 -11.24 0.78 10.29
N ASP A 36 -11.27 1.17 11.57
CA ASP A 36 -12.18 2.17 12.13
C ASP A 36 -11.59 3.60 12.18
N PHE A 37 -10.38 3.80 11.68
CA PHE A 37 -9.77 5.13 11.64
C PHE A 37 -10.50 6.04 10.65
N ASP A 38 -10.80 7.27 11.10
CA ASP A 38 -11.43 8.30 10.26
C ASP A 38 -10.36 8.99 9.38
N ASP A 39 -10.32 8.61 8.13
CA ASP A 39 -9.47 9.20 7.09
C ASP A 39 -10.21 10.19 6.18
N SER A 40 -11.41 10.65 6.57
CA SER A 40 -12.24 11.54 5.75
C SER A 40 -11.56 12.86 5.38
N GLY A 41 -10.63 13.32 6.21
CA GLY A 41 -9.81 14.51 5.98
C GLY A 41 -8.56 14.29 5.12
N TRP A 42 -8.29 13.05 4.67
CA TRP A 42 -7.13 12.73 3.84
C TRP A 42 -7.40 13.04 2.36
N GLU A 43 -6.34 13.25 1.59
CA GLU A 43 -6.42 13.40 0.15
C GLU A 43 -6.92 12.11 -0.52
N VAL A 44 -7.61 12.26 -1.64
CA VAL A 44 -8.10 11.15 -2.46
C VAL A 44 -7.20 10.96 -3.67
N GLY A 45 -6.76 9.73 -3.89
CA GLY A 45 -5.94 9.36 -5.04
C GLY A 45 -6.39 8.05 -5.68
N LYS A 46 -5.64 7.65 -6.67
CA LYS A 46 -5.74 6.33 -7.33
C LYS A 46 -4.50 5.52 -7.03
N ASN A 47 -4.62 4.21 -7.15
CA ASN A 47 -3.48 3.29 -7.15
C ASN A 47 -2.43 3.75 -8.19
N GLY A 48 -1.15 3.38 -7.99
CA GLY A 48 -0.05 4.05 -8.69
C GLY A 48 0.28 5.41 -8.04
N LEU A 49 0.13 5.50 -6.72
CA LEU A 49 0.51 6.67 -5.94
C LEU A 49 2.02 6.65 -5.68
N GLY A 50 2.68 7.76 -5.98
CA GLY A 50 4.13 7.87 -5.82
C GLY A 50 4.65 9.28 -5.96
N TYR A 51 5.95 9.40 -5.72
CA TYR A 51 6.72 10.62 -5.89
C TYR A 51 7.58 10.49 -7.16
N GLU A 52 7.28 11.30 -8.16
CA GLU A 52 8.10 11.31 -9.38
C GLU A 52 8.27 12.74 -9.91
N THR A 53 9.48 13.04 -10.37
CA THR A 53 9.77 14.32 -11.01
C THR A 53 9.05 14.44 -12.36
N PRO A 54 8.74 15.66 -12.85
CA PRO A 54 7.92 15.83 -14.06
C PRO A 54 8.45 15.12 -15.32
N ASN A 55 9.75 14.79 -15.36
CA ASN A 55 10.40 14.13 -16.49
C ASN A 55 11.03 12.78 -16.11
N GLY A 56 10.67 12.24 -14.96
CA GLY A 56 11.21 10.98 -14.48
C GLY A 56 10.64 9.77 -15.23
N PRO A 57 11.34 8.62 -15.18
CA PRO A 57 10.97 7.44 -15.95
C PRO A 57 9.68 6.77 -15.47
N LEU A 58 9.26 7.02 -14.24
CA LEU A 58 8.06 6.41 -13.66
C LEU A 58 6.77 7.23 -13.89
N VAL A 59 6.88 8.45 -14.50
CA VAL A 59 5.71 9.31 -14.79
C VAL A 59 4.53 8.56 -15.43
N PRO A 60 4.71 7.63 -16.40
CA PRO A 60 3.61 6.90 -17.00
C PRO A 60 2.87 5.94 -16.04
N TYR A 61 3.49 5.59 -14.91
CA TYR A 61 2.98 4.62 -13.95
C TYR A 61 2.44 5.28 -12.68
N VAL A 62 2.76 6.57 -12.45
CA VAL A 62 2.33 7.32 -11.27
C VAL A 62 1.05 8.08 -11.61
N LEU A 63 -0.10 7.49 -11.24
CA LEU A 63 -1.42 8.09 -11.49
C LEU A 63 -1.77 9.19 -10.47
N THR A 64 -1.20 9.11 -9.26
CA THR A 64 -1.31 10.13 -8.22
C THR A 64 0.10 10.56 -7.82
N ASN A 65 0.54 11.69 -8.34
CA ASN A 65 1.89 12.20 -8.09
C ASN A 65 1.90 13.10 -6.85
N THR A 66 2.67 12.69 -5.84
CA THR A 66 2.81 13.41 -4.56
C THR A 66 4.07 14.28 -4.49
N PHE A 67 4.75 14.50 -5.63
CA PHE A 67 5.99 15.26 -5.73
C PHE A 67 5.93 16.61 -5.00
N GLU A 68 4.89 17.41 -5.26
CA GLU A 68 4.77 18.75 -4.65
C GLU A 68 4.53 18.68 -3.14
N LEU A 69 3.81 17.68 -2.66
CA LEU A 69 3.54 17.48 -1.23
C LEU A 69 4.79 17.01 -0.47
N MET A 70 5.53 16.06 -1.05
CA MET A 70 6.68 15.43 -0.38
C MET A 70 7.95 16.26 -0.49
N ARG A 71 8.08 17.18 -1.46
CA ARG A 71 9.26 18.06 -1.60
C ARG A 71 9.26 19.28 -0.68
N SER A 72 8.19 19.59 0.03
CA SER A 72 8.06 20.73 0.92
C SER A 72 9.12 20.72 2.05
N PRO A 73 9.44 21.84 2.70
CA PRO A 73 10.56 21.93 3.64
C PRO A 73 10.49 20.84 4.71
N GLY A 74 11.54 19.99 4.77
CA GLY A 74 11.59 18.82 5.65
C GLY A 74 11.41 17.50 4.96
N ARG A 75 11.15 17.45 3.65
CA ARG A 75 11.01 16.25 2.80
C ARG A 75 10.49 15.02 3.55
N ALA A 76 9.19 14.76 3.45
CA ALA A 76 8.65 13.50 3.94
C ALA A 76 9.34 12.33 3.20
N SER A 77 9.87 11.39 3.96
CA SER A 77 10.48 10.17 3.43
C SER A 77 9.45 9.05 3.28
N SER A 78 8.27 9.23 3.84
CA SER A 78 7.19 8.27 3.76
C SER A 78 5.83 8.91 3.50
N ILE A 79 4.88 8.09 3.08
CA ILE A 79 3.50 8.45 2.83
C ILE A 79 2.59 7.32 3.34
N TYR A 80 1.47 7.70 3.94
CA TYR A 80 0.43 6.78 4.41
C TYR A 80 -0.65 6.67 3.34
N ILE A 81 -1.02 5.44 3.01
CA ILE A 81 -2.00 5.12 1.97
C ILE A 81 -3.00 4.14 2.56
N ARG A 82 -4.28 4.34 2.29
CA ARG A 82 -5.35 3.46 2.75
C ARG A 82 -6.26 3.10 1.57
N TYR A 83 -6.41 1.81 1.35
CA TYR A 83 -7.37 1.23 0.41
C TYR A 83 -8.50 0.60 1.20
N GLU A 84 -9.71 1.10 1.04
CA GLU A 84 -10.92 0.47 1.54
C GLU A 84 -11.48 -0.45 0.46
N PHE A 85 -11.85 -1.67 0.84
CA PHE A 85 -12.48 -2.65 -0.05
C PHE A 85 -13.50 -3.50 0.69
N ASP A 86 -14.56 -3.91 -0.02
CA ASP A 86 -15.57 -4.81 0.50
C ASP A 86 -15.28 -6.25 0.10
N PHE A 87 -15.43 -7.20 1.04
CA PHE A 87 -15.28 -8.61 0.77
C PHE A 87 -16.26 -9.45 1.59
N GLU A 88 -17.06 -10.30 0.93
CA GLU A 88 -18.13 -11.07 1.58
C GLU A 88 -17.79 -12.56 1.74
N ASN A 89 -17.02 -13.13 0.83
CA ASN A 89 -16.88 -14.59 0.73
C ASN A 89 -15.68 -15.15 1.50
N ILE A 90 -15.51 -14.74 2.75
CA ILE A 90 -14.34 -15.06 3.59
C ILE A 90 -14.17 -16.57 3.84
N ASP A 91 -15.27 -17.36 3.83
CA ASP A 91 -15.22 -18.78 4.13
C ASP A 91 -14.56 -19.60 3.00
N ASN A 92 -14.49 -19.04 1.79
CA ASN A 92 -13.97 -19.71 0.61
C ASN A 92 -12.61 -19.18 0.15
N VAL A 93 -11.92 -18.42 1.00
CA VAL A 93 -10.56 -17.93 0.69
C VAL A 93 -9.55 -19.06 0.80
N ASN A 94 -9.06 -19.52 -0.35
CA ASN A 94 -8.02 -20.54 -0.42
C ASN A 94 -6.61 -19.92 -0.42
N SER A 95 -6.46 -18.75 -1.03
CA SER A 95 -5.22 -17.97 -1.07
C SER A 95 -5.50 -16.49 -0.84
N LEU A 96 -4.54 -15.78 -0.27
CA LEU A 96 -4.54 -14.33 -0.15
C LEU A 96 -3.12 -13.86 -0.49
N ILE A 97 -2.99 -13.04 -1.51
CA ILE A 97 -1.68 -12.62 -2.02
C ILE A 97 -1.66 -11.10 -2.13
N LEU A 98 -0.63 -10.49 -1.58
CA LEU A 98 -0.29 -9.09 -1.83
C LEU A 98 0.84 -9.02 -2.86
N ARG A 99 0.56 -8.47 -4.04
CA ARG A 99 1.58 -8.07 -5.01
C ARG A 99 1.64 -6.55 -5.05
N ALA A 100 2.85 -6.02 -5.03
CA ALA A 100 3.02 -4.58 -4.99
C ALA A 100 4.10 -4.11 -5.95
N VAL A 101 3.79 -3.01 -6.64
CA VAL A 101 4.79 -2.18 -7.33
C VAL A 101 5.36 -1.24 -6.27
N ILE A 102 6.66 -1.31 -6.06
CA ILE A 102 7.31 -0.64 -4.94
C ILE A 102 8.56 0.09 -5.40
N ASP A 103 8.72 1.30 -4.88
CA ASP A 103 9.89 2.15 -5.01
C ASP A 103 9.97 3.05 -3.75
N ASP A 104 10.80 2.83 -2.76
CA ASP A 104 11.83 1.79 -2.52
C ASP A 104 11.36 0.69 -1.56
N GLY A 105 10.59 1.05 -0.52
CA GLY A 105 10.16 0.15 0.54
C GLY A 105 8.75 0.41 1.04
N PHE A 106 8.22 -0.53 1.84
CA PHE A 106 6.91 -0.38 2.47
C PHE A 106 6.71 -1.28 3.69
N ALA A 107 5.74 -0.89 4.53
CA ALA A 107 5.07 -1.75 5.50
C ALA A 107 3.57 -1.75 5.21
N ALA A 108 2.96 -2.94 5.12
CA ALA A 108 1.53 -3.12 4.84
C ALA A 108 0.80 -3.74 6.02
N PHE A 109 -0.43 -3.27 6.23
CA PHE A 109 -1.30 -3.68 7.33
C PHE A 109 -2.69 -4.02 6.77
N LEU A 110 -3.23 -5.14 7.18
CA LEU A 110 -4.60 -5.53 6.89
C LEU A 110 -5.43 -5.40 8.18
N ASN A 111 -6.42 -4.50 8.17
CA ASN A 111 -7.30 -4.25 9.30
C ASN A 111 -6.55 -3.99 10.63
N GLY A 112 -5.43 -3.26 10.56
CA GLY A 112 -4.63 -2.89 11.73
C GLY A 112 -3.43 -3.79 12.02
N GLU A 113 -3.36 -4.99 11.44
CA GLU A 113 -2.30 -5.96 11.69
C GLU A 113 -1.24 -5.94 10.56
N ARG A 114 0.03 -5.87 10.92
CA ARG A 114 1.13 -5.90 9.94
C ARG A 114 1.18 -7.26 9.25
N VAL A 115 1.09 -7.26 7.91
CA VAL A 115 1.02 -8.48 7.09
C VAL A 115 2.19 -8.65 6.13
N ALA A 116 2.83 -7.55 5.72
CA ALA A 116 3.98 -7.61 4.81
C ALA A 116 4.90 -6.41 5.04
N THR A 117 6.19 -6.63 4.78
CA THR A 117 7.21 -5.58 4.76
C THR A 117 8.20 -5.82 3.64
N PHE A 118 8.72 -4.75 3.07
CA PHE A 118 9.82 -4.80 2.11
C PHE A 118 10.73 -3.60 2.35
N GLN A 119 12.01 -3.86 2.68
CA GLN A 119 13.00 -2.83 2.97
C GLN A 119 12.55 -1.79 4.04
N ALA A 120 11.63 -2.16 4.91
CA ALA A 120 11.12 -1.31 5.97
C ALA A 120 11.81 -1.62 7.31
N PRO A 121 12.00 -0.64 8.20
CA PRO A 121 12.47 -0.88 9.56
C PRO A 121 11.43 -1.65 10.39
N ASP A 122 11.90 -2.31 11.45
CA ASP A 122 11.01 -3.02 12.38
C ASP A 122 10.10 -2.04 13.14
N GLU A 123 10.68 -0.95 13.63
CA GLU A 123 9.95 0.15 14.26
C GLU A 123 9.69 1.25 13.25
N LEU A 124 8.43 1.67 13.13
CA LEU A 124 7.99 2.67 12.18
C LEU A 124 7.77 4.01 12.88
N SER A 125 8.24 5.07 12.24
CA SER A 125 7.95 6.46 12.53
C SER A 125 7.38 7.15 11.29
N TYR A 126 6.88 8.37 11.45
CA TYR A 126 6.35 9.15 10.32
C TYR A 126 7.38 9.41 9.22
N ASP A 127 8.66 9.45 9.55
CA ASP A 127 9.79 9.72 8.66
C ASP A 127 10.64 8.48 8.35
N SER A 128 10.11 7.28 8.59
CA SER A 128 10.77 6.02 8.26
C SER A 128 11.24 6.00 6.81
N ARG A 129 12.42 5.40 6.60
CA ARG A 129 13.05 5.27 5.29
C ARG A 129 13.24 3.82 4.92
N ALA A 130 13.24 3.55 3.62
CA ALA A 130 13.64 2.25 3.11
C ALA A 130 15.14 2.00 3.39
N SER A 131 15.49 0.76 3.70
CA SER A 131 16.87 0.35 4.00
C SER A 131 17.74 0.22 2.74
N GLY A 132 17.17 0.37 1.56
CA GLY A 132 17.87 0.31 0.29
C GLY A 132 17.03 0.85 -0.85
N SER A 133 17.69 1.38 -1.89
CA SER A 133 17.01 1.86 -3.09
C SER A 133 16.68 0.73 -4.07
N ARG A 134 15.70 0.97 -4.91
CA ARG A 134 15.29 0.06 -5.96
C ARG A 134 15.44 0.72 -7.34
N LEU A 135 16.00 -0.01 -8.30
CA LEU A 135 16.15 0.50 -9.67
C LEU A 135 14.77 0.63 -10.35
N ASP A 136 14.51 1.76 -10.99
CA ASP A 136 13.26 2.01 -11.73
C ASP A 136 12.96 0.90 -12.75
N SER A 137 13.98 0.32 -13.37
CA SER A 137 13.85 -0.80 -14.31
C SER A 137 13.28 -2.07 -13.67
N LEU A 138 13.40 -2.23 -12.35
CA LEU A 138 12.77 -3.31 -11.57
C LEU A 138 11.36 -2.94 -11.13
N VAL A 139 11.09 -1.66 -10.90
CA VAL A 139 9.77 -1.14 -10.55
C VAL A 139 8.79 -1.39 -11.70
N ILE A 140 9.18 -1.05 -12.93
CA ILE A 140 8.33 -1.21 -14.12
C ILE A 140 8.23 -2.64 -14.65
N ARG A 141 9.05 -3.57 -14.16
CA ARG A 141 9.05 -4.97 -14.62
C ARG A 141 8.16 -5.83 -13.72
N GLU A 142 7.02 -6.25 -14.24
CA GLU A 142 6.04 -7.04 -13.48
C GLU A 142 6.63 -8.32 -12.85
N SER A 143 7.51 -9.04 -13.54
CA SER A 143 8.18 -10.24 -13.01
C SER A 143 9.11 -9.96 -11.81
N SER A 144 9.40 -8.69 -11.53
CA SER A 144 10.24 -8.26 -10.40
C SER A 144 9.43 -7.71 -9.24
N TRP A 145 8.10 -7.68 -9.34
CA TRP A 145 7.25 -7.19 -8.26
C TRP A 145 7.24 -8.18 -7.10
N PRO A 146 7.52 -7.73 -5.88
CA PRO A 146 7.41 -8.56 -4.70
C PRO A 146 5.99 -9.11 -4.55
N SER A 147 5.93 -10.38 -4.16
CA SER A 147 4.68 -11.09 -3.89
C SER A 147 4.76 -11.72 -2.51
N PHE A 148 3.74 -11.46 -1.69
CA PHE A 148 3.66 -11.91 -0.30
C PHE A 148 2.46 -12.85 -0.17
N ASP A 149 2.73 -14.09 0.21
CA ASP A 149 1.69 -15.05 0.56
C ASP A 149 1.14 -14.71 1.95
N LEU A 150 -0.11 -14.29 2.00
CA LEU A 150 -0.84 -13.94 3.22
C LEU A 150 -1.85 -15.03 3.63
N ALA A 151 -1.73 -16.26 3.13
CA ALA A 151 -2.68 -17.34 3.43
C ALA A 151 -2.82 -17.61 4.94
N SER A 152 -1.71 -17.45 5.71
CA SER A 152 -1.71 -17.56 7.17
C SER A 152 -2.36 -16.38 7.90
N ARG A 153 -2.72 -15.32 7.20
CA ARG A 153 -3.32 -14.08 7.71
C ARG A 153 -4.73 -13.82 7.16
N LYS A 154 -5.31 -14.80 6.48
CA LYS A 154 -6.67 -14.69 5.92
C LYS A 154 -7.76 -14.50 6.97
N ASP A 155 -7.49 -14.89 8.21
CA ASP A 155 -8.34 -14.66 9.38
C ASP A 155 -8.51 -13.19 9.75
N LEU A 156 -7.65 -12.31 9.24
CA LEU A 156 -7.79 -10.87 9.37
C LEU A 156 -8.87 -10.26 8.45
N LEU A 157 -9.26 -10.98 7.39
CA LEU A 157 -10.35 -10.52 6.52
C LEU A 157 -11.69 -10.55 7.27
N LYS A 158 -12.46 -9.50 7.07
CA LYS A 158 -13.81 -9.33 7.63
C LYS A 158 -14.85 -9.39 6.51
N ARG A 159 -16.08 -9.83 6.84
CA ARG A 159 -17.21 -9.63 5.92
C ARG A 159 -17.53 -8.14 5.82
N GLY A 160 -17.80 -7.68 4.60
CA GLY A 160 -17.98 -6.27 4.31
C GLY A 160 -16.65 -5.52 4.26
N LYS A 161 -16.60 -4.37 4.92
CA LYS A 161 -15.48 -3.42 4.88
C LYS A 161 -14.19 -3.97 5.43
N ASN A 162 -13.13 -3.82 4.65
CA ASN A 162 -11.74 -4.09 5.01
C ASN A 162 -10.86 -2.91 4.59
N VAL A 163 -9.71 -2.79 5.22
CA VAL A 163 -8.71 -1.76 4.92
C VAL A 163 -7.32 -2.40 4.75
N LEU A 164 -6.70 -2.15 3.61
CA LEU A 164 -5.27 -2.32 3.42
C LEU A 164 -4.60 -0.97 3.60
N ALA A 165 -3.84 -0.81 4.67
CA ALA A 165 -3.06 0.40 4.94
C ALA A 165 -1.58 0.15 4.62
N ILE A 166 -0.93 1.11 3.97
CA ILE A 166 0.47 1.01 3.54
C ILE A 166 1.23 2.27 3.93
N GLN A 167 2.34 2.11 4.63
CA GLN A 167 3.37 3.16 4.70
C GLN A 167 4.39 2.87 3.61
N ALA A 168 4.39 3.68 2.55
CA ALA A 168 5.41 3.62 1.51
C ALA A 168 6.56 4.56 1.86
N MET A 169 7.81 4.17 1.53
CA MET A 169 9.04 4.80 1.99
C MET A 169 10.05 4.94 0.86
N ASN A 170 10.67 6.11 0.79
CA ASN A 170 11.89 6.34 0.00
C ASN A 170 13.13 6.07 0.85
N THR A 171 14.30 5.93 0.20
CA THR A 171 15.63 5.89 0.84
C THR A 171 16.08 7.23 1.41
#